data_4b077a51f7a78eab480d01ab6a0a3786
#
_entry.id   4b077a51f7a78eab480d01ab6a0a3786
#
_cell.length_a   1.000
_cell.length_b   1.000
_cell.length_c   1.000
_cell.angle_alpha   90.00
_cell.angle_beta   90.00
_cell.angle_gamma   90.00
#
_symmetry.space_group_name_H-M   'P 1'
#
loop_
_entity.id
_entity.type
_entity.pdbx_description
1 polymer ?
#
loop_
_entity_poly.entity_id
_entity_poly.type
_entity_poly.pdbx_seq_one_letter_code
_entity_poly.pdbx_strand_id
1 'polypeptide(L)'
;MSGLLGRPLRVVNAGVELFAGELERQQVEVERVGWRPPAAGAEEALERLAARAEETAAANDRAVAAMQAAEPRVVGIGRAGDLLPDLDERTLLHAGPPIGWADMCGPLRGAVIGAAIHEGMAADPEEAVRLAERGGLGFGPCHDRGAVGPMAGVVSASMPVWVVDNGDKGNRAFCTLNEGLGRVLRYGAYDDQVLDRLAWMRDVLARVLTAALARLEEPLDLRALIAQALQMGDEGHNRNRARAAARTRASTSRIQARRSRTCSS
;
A
#
# COMPACT_ATOMS: atom_id res chain seq x y z
N MET A 1 -29.81 -4.51 39.61
CA MET A 1 -29.70 -4.21 38.16
C MET A 1 -28.67 -5.17 37.56
N SER A 2 -29.15 -6.29 36.97
CA SER A 2 -28.27 -7.19 36.24
C SER A 2 -27.91 -6.53 34.91
N GLY A 3 -26.74 -5.92 34.87
CA GLY A 3 -26.23 -5.24 33.68
C GLY A 3 -25.93 -6.23 32.55
N LEU A 4 -25.78 -5.73 31.35
CA LEU A 4 -25.44 -6.46 30.12
C LEU A 4 -24.20 -7.37 30.31
N LEU A 5 -23.28 -6.99 31.20
CA LEU A 5 -22.03 -7.69 31.51
C LEU A 5 -22.18 -8.98 32.38
N GLY A 6 -23.37 -9.26 32.86
CA GLY A 6 -23.67 -10.49 33.65
C GLY A 6 -24.36 -11.59 32.87
N ARG A 7 -24.56 -11.46 31.56
CA ARG A 7 -25.18 -12.47 30.72
C ARG A 7 -24.15 -13.12 29.76
N PRO A 8 -24.31 -14.43 29.45
CA PRO A 8 -23.50 -15.03 28.41
C PRO A 8 -23.62 -14.25 27.10
N LEU A 9 -22.50 -13.98 26.46
CA LEU A 9 -22.46 -13.31 25.18
C LEU A 9 -22.94 -14.27 24.09
N ARG A 10 -23.93 -13.84 23.30
CA ARG A 10 -24.39 -14.54 22.10
C ARG A 10 -24.21 -13.59 20.91
N VAL A 11 -23.59 -14.08 19.85
CA VAL A 11 -23.27 -13.28 18.66
C VAL A 11 -23.95 -13.87 17.43
N VAL A 12 -24.56 -13.03 16.62
CA VAL A 12 -25.04 -13.39 15.29
C VAL A 12 -24.00 -12.91 14.29
N ASN A 13 -23.37 -13.83 13.56
CA ASN A 13 -22.43 -13.52 12.49
C ASN A 13 -23.13 -13.61 11.14
N ALA A 14 -23.29 -12.45 10.48
CA ALA A 14 -23.83 -12.36 9.13
C ALA A 14 -22.69 -11.87 8.21
N GLY A 15 -21.85 -12.76 7.71
CA GLY A 15 -20.73 -12.38 6.86
C GLY A 15 -19.54 -13.32 6.89
N VAL A 16 -18.37 -12.78 7.20
CA VAL A 16 -17.10 -13.50 7.05
C VAL A 16 -16.94 -14.59 8.12
N GLU A 17 -16.76 -15.84 7.68
CA GLU A 17 -16.60 -17.02 8.53
C GLU A 17 -15.41 -16.91 9.51
N LEU A 18 -14.37 -16.17 9.13
CA LEU A 18 -13.21 -15.91 9.99
C LEU A 18 -13.60 -15.35 11.36
N PHE A 19 -14.57 -14.43 11.41
CA PHE A 19 -15.02 -13.83 12.67
C PHE A 19 -15.79 -14.83 13.53
N ALA A 20 -16.63 -15.66 12.93
CA ALA A 20 -17.35 -16.72 13.65
C ALA A 20 -16.37 -17.71 14.29
N GLY A 21 -15.40 -18.20 13.52
CA GLY A 21 -14.39 -19.12 14.02
C GLY A 21 -13.51 -18.54 15.12
N GLU A 22 -13.21 -17.23 15.07
CA GLU A 22 -12.44 -16.58 16.14
C GLU A 22 -13.23 -16.44 17.44
N LEU A 23 -14.50 -16.09 17.35
CA LEU A 23 -15.39 -16.00 18.52
C LEU A 23 -15.61 -17.37 19.18
N GLU A 24 -15.77 -18.42 18.40
CA GLU A 24 -15.90 -19.79 18.91
C GLU A 24 -14.64 -20.28 19.63
N ARG A 25 -13.45 -19.93 19.14
CA ARG A 25 -12.19 -20.20 19.86
C ARG A 25 -12.15 -19.51 21.22
N GLN A 26 -12.83 -18.39 21.36
CA GLN A 26 -13.01 -17.67 22.62
C GLN A 26 -14.22 -18.19 23.44
N GLN A 27 -14.82 -19.31 23.04
CA GLN A 27 -15.98 -19.94 23.71
C GLN A 27 -17.24 -19.03 23.71
N VAL A 28 -17.38 -18.16 22.70
CA VAL A 28 -18.59 -17.37 22.50
C VAL A 28 -19.56 -18.17 21.62
N GLU A 29 -20.83 -18.23 22.03
CA GLU A 29 -21.89 -18.85 21.22
C GLU A 29 -22.17 -17.97 20.00
N VAL A 30 -21.98 -18.53 18.77
CA VAL A 30 -22.15 -17.83 17.51
C VAL A 30 -23.23 -18.49 16.67
N GLU A 31 -24.26 -17.73 16.32
CA GLU A 31 -25.24 -18.10 15.31
C GLU A 31 -24.79 -17.59 13.94
N ARG A 32 -24.64 -18.48 12.96
CA ARG A 32 -24.21 -18.15 11.60
C ARG A 32 -25.41 -17.89 10.70
N VAL A 33 -25.45 -16.69 10.12
CA VAL A 33 -26.44 -16.33 9.12
C VAL A 33 -25.79 -16.32 7.74
N GLY A 34 -26.25 -17.20 6.88
CA GLY A 34 -25.83 -17.26 5.47
C GLY A 34 -26.41 -16.11 4.65
N TRP A 35 -26.02 -14.89 5.01
CA TRP A 35 -26.47 -13.70 4.31
C TRP A 35 -25.65 -13.47 3.02
N ARG A 36 -26.36 -13.20 1.93
CA ARG A 36 -25.76 -12.76 0.66
C ARG A 36 -26.51 -11.51 0.22
N PRO A 37 -25.79 -10.41 -0.13
CA PRO A 37 -26.47 -9.26 -0.66
C PRO A 37 -27.14 -9.63 -1.98
N PRO A 38 -28.46 -9.44 -2.12
CA PRO A 38 -29.11 -9.58 -3.41
C PRO A 38 -28.67 -8.39 -4.28
N ALA A 39 -27.79 -8.62 -5.25
CA ALA A 39 -27.62 -7.65 -6.33
C ALA A 39 -28.83 -7.81 -7.26
N ALA A 40 -29.65 -6.80 -7.37
CA ALA A 40 -30.81 -6.83 -8.25
C ALA A 40 -30.37 -7.17 -9.70
N GLY A 41 -30.97 -8.21 -10.30
CA GLY A 41 -30.65 -8.67 -11.64
C GLY A 41 -29.39 -9.52 -11.74
N ALA A 42 -28.83 -9.99 -10.62
CA ALA A 42 -27.64 -10.84 -10.60
C ALA A 42 -27.96 -12.34 -10.44
N GLU A 43 -29.23 -12.74 -10.39
CA GLU A 43 -29.65 -14.11 -10.09
C GLU A 43 -29.00 -15.13 -11.04
N GLU A 44 -29.08 -14.90 -12.36
CA GLU A 44 -28.47 -15.78 -13.37
C GLU A 44 -26.93 -15.83 -13.26
N ALA A 45 -26.30 -14.72 -12.93
CA ALA A 45 -24.84 -14.67 -12.72
C ALA A 45 -24.44 -15.47 -11.46
N LEU A 46 -25.22 -15.38 -10.37
CA LEU A 46 -25.01 -16.12 -9.15
C LEU A 46 -25.20 -17.64 -9.34
N GLU A 47 -26.21 -18.05 -10.12
CA GLU A 47 -26.40 -19.45 -10.48
C GLU A 47 -25.23 -20.00 -11.29
N ARG A 48 -24.72 -19.24 -12.26
CA ARG A 48 -23.51 -19.60 -13.03
C ARG A 48 -22.26 -19.72 -12.14
N LEU A 49 -22.11 -18.82 -11.18
CA LEU A 49 -21.00 -18.90 -10.20
C LEU A 49 -21.16 -20.09 -9.27
N ALA A 50 -22.38 -20.37 -8.80
CA ALA A 50 -22.66 -21.51 -7.95
C ALA A 50 -22.37 -22.84 -8.66
N ALA A 51 -22.67 -22.94 -9.95
CA ALA A 51 -22.34 -24.10 -10.78
C ALA A 51 -20.81 -24.33 -10.93
N ARG A 52 -19.99 -23.31 -10.67
CA ARG A 52 -18.52 -23.35 -10.73
C ARG A 52 -17.87 -23.20 -9.32
N ALA A 53 -18.59 -23.50 -8.26
CA ALA A 53 -18.14 -23.28 -6.89
C ALA A 53 -16.82 -24.01 -6.58
N GLU A 54 -16.66 -25.26 -7.00
CA GLU A 54 -15.44 -26.04 -6.78
C GLU A 54 -14.24 -25.44 -7.55
N GLU A 55 -14.43 -25.02 -8.80
CA GLU A 55 -13.39 -24.39 -9.60
C GLU A 55 -12.95 -23.06 -8.97
N THR A 56 -13.91 -22.28 -8.49
CA THR A 56 -13.66 -21.01 -7.81
C THR A 56 -12.92 -21.20 -6.50
N ALA A 57 -13.33 -22.20 -5.70
CA ALA A 57 -12.65 -22.55 -4.45
C ALA A 57 -11.20 -22.96 -4.71
N ALA A 58 -10.97 -23.87 -5.65
CA ALA A 58 -9.62 -24.30 -6.02
C ALA A 58 -8.75 -23.15 -6.56
N ALA A 59 -9.32 -22.18 -7.29
CA ALA A 59 -8.62 -20.99 -7.74
C ALA A 59 -8.23 -20.06 -6.55
N ASN A 60 -9.15 -19.88 -5.62
CA ASN A 60 -8.90 -19.10 -4.39
C ASN A 60 -7.81 -19.75 -3.52
N ASP A 61 -7.84 -21.06 -3.35
CA ASP A 61 -6.82 -21.79 -2.59
C ASP A 61 -5.44 -21.61 -3.20
N ARG A 62 -5.34 -21.69 -4.53
CA ARG A 62 -4.06 -21.42 -5.24
C ARG A 62 -3.59 -19.97 -5.04
N ALA A 63 -4.49 -19.00 -5.09
CA ALA A 63 -4.16 -17.61 -4.89
C ALA A 63 -3.69 -17.35 -3.46
N VAL A 64 -4.38 -17.89 -2.47
CA VAL A 64 -4.00 -17.79 -1.04
C VAL A 64 -2.64 -18.45 -0.81
N ALA A 65 -2.43 -19.66 -1.34
CA ALA A 65 -1.15 -20.36 -1.23
C ALA A 65 0.00 -19.56 -1.85
N ALA A 66 -0.22 -18.93 -3.01
CA ALA A 66 0.77 -18.07 -3.66
C ALA A 66 1.11 -16.83 -2.80
N MET A 67 0.11 -16.17 -2.19
CA MET A 67 0.33 -15.06 -1.28
C MET A 67 1.07 -15.48 -0.01
N GLN A 68 0.73 -16.63 0.56
CA GLN A 68 1.40 -17.18 1.76
C GLN A 68 2.84 -17.58 1.49
N ALA A 69 3.14 -18.09 0.30
CA ALA A 69 4.47 -18.48 -0.13
C ALA A 69 5.34 -17.30 -0.61
N ALA A 70 4.79 -16.07 -0.66
CA ALA A 70 5.55 -14.91 -1.10
C ALA A 70 6.66 -14.55 -0.09
N GLU A 71 7.82 -14.15 -0.61
CA GLU A 71 8.98 -13.70 0.17
C GLU A 71 9.36 -12.27 -0.23
N PRO A 72 8.56 -11.26 0.14
CA PRO A 72 8.80 -9.90 -0.26
C PRO A 72 10.06 -9.32 0.42
N ARG A 73 11.04 -8.96 -0.39
CA ARG A 73 12.31 -8.37 0.01
C ARG A 73 12.45 -6.97 -0.56
N VAL A 74 12.72 -5.98 0.29
CA VAL A 74 13.04 -4.63 -0.19
C VAL A 74 14.49 -4.64 -0.66
N VAL A 75 14.68 -4.53 -1.96
CA VAL A 75 16.02 -4.65 -2.60
C VAL A 75 16.61 -3.30 -3.02
N GLY A 76 15.81 -2.25 -3.08
CA GLY A 76 16.32 -0.95 -3.51
C GLY A 76 15.26 0.16 -3.56
N ILE A 77 15.70 1.28 -4.08
CA ILE A 77 14.87 2.44 -4.47
C ILE A 77 15.33 2.86 -5.86
N GLY A 78 14.38 3.21 -6.70
CA GLY A 78 14.67 3.75 -8.02
C GLY A 78 13.63 4.79 -8.45
N ARG A 79 13.89 5.43 -9.58
CA ARG A 79 12.98 6.40 -10.19
C ARG A 79 11.80 5.66 -10.83
N ALA A 80 10.58 6.11 -10.59
CA ALA A 80 9.38 5.44 -11.09
C ALA A 80 9.37 5.30 -12.61
N GLY A 81 9.74 6.35 -13.35
CA GLY A 81 9.79 6.32 -14.82
C GLY A 81 10.83 5.36 -15.41
N ASP A 82 11.84 4.94 -14.63
CA ASP A 82 12.85 3.96 -15.09
C ASP A 82 12.41 2.52 -14.78
N LEU A 83 11.46 2.33 -13.90
CA LEU A 83 11.10 1.03 -13.33
C LEU A 83 9.70 0.55 -13.71
N LEU A 84 8.74 1.46 -13.82
CA LEU A 84 7.36 1.11 -14.08
C LEU A 84 7.12 1.10 -15.59
N PRO A 85 6.53 0.02 -16.14
CA PRO A 85 6.26 -0.04 -17.57
C PRO A 85 5.30 1.07 -18.00
N ASP A 86 5.54 1.65 -19.16
CA ASP A 86 4.71 2.66 -19.81
C ASP A 86 4.43 3.91 -18.95
N LEU A 87 5.32 4.24 -18.02
CA LEU A 87 5.28 5.49 -17.27
C LEU A 87 6.21 6.51 -17.93
N ASP A 88 5.66 7.28 -18.83
CA ASP A 88 6.35 8.41 -19.47
C ASP A 88 6.30 9.69 -18.61
N GLU A 89 6.93 10.75 -19.12
CA GLU A 89 7.04 12.04 -18.42
C GLU A 89 5.69 12.79 -18.31
N ARG A 90 4.65 12.37 -19.02
CA ARG A 90 3.31 13.00 -19.02
C ARG A 90 2.24 12.13 -18.42
N THR A 91 2.58 10.94 -17.97
CA THR A 91 1.65 10.00 -17.35
C THR A 91 1.74 10.08 -15.82
N LEU A 92 0.59 10.18 -15.17
CA LEU A 92 0.44 10.13 -13.72
C LEU A 92 -0.34 8.90 -13.32
N LEU A 93 0.22 8.07 -12.45
CA LEU A 93 -0.44 6.86 -11.97
C LEU A 93 -1.17 7.15 -10.65
N HIS A 94 -2.34 6.54 -10.48
CA HIS A 94 -3.16 6.70 -9.29
C HIS A 94 -3.60 5.35 -8.72
N ALA A 95 -4.08 5.31 -7.48
CA ALA A 95 -4.73 4.14 -6.90
C ALA A 95 -6.16 3.99 -7.45
N GLY A 96 -6.65 2.76 -7.47
CA GLY A 96 -8.02 2.46 -7.92
C GLY A 96 -8.15 2.26 -9.43
N PRO A 97 -9.38 2.09 -9.91
CA PRO A 97 -9.67 1.81 -11.33
C PRO A 97 -9.37 3.03 -12.21
N PRO A 98 -9.32 2.85 -13.54
CA PRO A 98 -9.15 3.98 -14.48
C PRO A 98 -10.16 5.09 -14.23
N ILE A 99 -9.68 6.33 -14.17
CA ILE A 99 -10.50 7.52 -13.95
C ILE A 99 -9.96 8.69 -14.75
N GLY A 100 -10.84 9.45 -15.38
CA GLY A 100 -10.51 10.68 -16.09
C GLY A 100 -10.47 11.90 -15.18
N TRP A 101 -9.81 12.96 -15.62
CA TRP A 101 -9.71 14.23 -14.87
C TRP A 101 -11.06 14.77 -14.38
N ALA A 102 -12.08 14.72 -15.24
CA ALA A 102 -13.41 15.24 -14.91
C ALA A 102 -14.10 14.53 -13.73
N ASP A 103 -13.77 13.25 -13.52
CA ASP A 103 -14.39 12.41 -12.49
C ASP A 103 -13.54 12.31 -11.22
N MET A 104 -12.32 12.87 -11.21
CA MET A 104 -11.43 12.84 -10.05
C MET A 104 -11.98 13.66 -8.88
N CYS A 105 -11.87 13.13 -7.67
CA CYS A 105 -12.17 13.88 -6.44
C CYS A 105 -11.17 15.01 -6.20
N GLY A 106 -11.54 15.99 -5.37
CA GLY A 106 -10.71 17.15 -5.07
C GLY A 106 -9.26 16.83 -4.65
N PRO A 107 -9.05 15.92 -3.68
CA PRO A 107 -7.69 15.53 -3.28
C PRO A 107 -6.86 14.93 -4.42
N LEU A 108 -7.45 14.11 -5.29
CA LEU A 108 -6.74 13.52 -6.43
C LEU A 108 -6.40 14.58 -7.48
N ARG A 109 -7.33 15.51 -7.77
CA ARG A 109 -7.04 16.67 -8.65
C ARG A 109 -5.90 17.52 -8.10
N GLY A 110 -5.90 17.80 -6.79
CA GLY A 110 -4.80 18.54 -6.16
C GLY A 110 -3.46 17.79 -6.28
N ALA A 111 -3.47 16.46 -6.14
CA ALA A 111 -2.26 15.66 -6.35
C ALA A 111 -1.77 15.68 -7.80
N VAL A 112 -2.68 15.66 -8.78
CA VAL A 112 -2.34 15.80 -10.21
C VAL A 112 -1.71 17.18 -10.48
N ILE A 113 -2.30 18.25 -9.95
CA ILE A 113 -1.76 19.63 -10.09
C ILE A 113 -0.35 19.69 -9.51
N GLY A 114 -0.17 19.24 -8.27
CA GLY A 114 1.13 19.28 -7.62
C GLY A 114 2.18 18.41 -8.31
N ALA A 115 1.81 17.25 -8.82
CA ALA A 115 2.72 16.41 -9.60
C ALA A 115 3.09 17.04 -10.93
N ALA A 116 2.16 17.68 -11.64
CA ALA A 116 2.45 18.38 -12.88
C ALA A 116 3.44 19.54 -12.66
N ILE A 117 3.32 20.29 -11.57
CA ILE A 117 4.27 21.34 -11.19
C ILE A 117 5.63 20.72 -10.79
N HIS A 118 5.61 19.66 -9.98
CA HIS A 118 6.84 18.97 -9.53
C HIS A 118 7.66 18.42 -10.69
N GLU A 119 7.01 17.90 -11.72
CA GLU A 119 7.67 17.38 -12.93
C GLU A 119 8.02 18.48 -13.95
N GLY A 120 7.65 19.73 -13.68
CA GLY A 120 7.89 20.85 -14.60
C GLY A 120 7.02 20.84 -15.85
N MET A 121 5.90 20.11 -15.84
CA MET A 121 4.91 20.09 -16.93
C MET A 121 4.03 21.34 -16.95
N ALA A 122 3.90 22.01 -15.80
CA ALA A 122 3.17 23.25 -15.62
C ALA A 122 3.95 24.18 -14.68
N ALA A 123 3.88 25.47 -14.93
CA ALA A 123 4.53 26.49 -14.09
C ALA A 123 3.69 26.85 -12.86
N ASP A 124 2.39 26.71 -12.94
CA ASP A 124 1.43 27.08 -11.90
C ASP A 124 0.20 26.15 -11.89
N PRO A 125 -0.66 26.23 -10.85
CA PRO A 125 -1.85 25.42 -10.75
C PRO A 125 -2.85 25.60 -11.90
N GLU A 126 -3.00 26.83 -12.41
CA GLU A 126 -3.93 27.15 -13.49
C GLU A 126 -3.47 26.51 -14.80
N GLU A 127 -2.17 26.49 -15.06
CA GLU A 127 -1.61 25.81 -16.22
C GLU A 127 -1.76 24.28 -16.10
N ALA A 128 -1.54 23.71 -14.91
CA ALA A 128 -1.73 22.28 -14.65
C ALA A 128 -3.19 21.85 -14.90
N VAL A 129 -4.16 22.64 -14.45
CA VAL A 129 -5.59 22.39 -14.70
C VAL A 129 -5.88 22.44 -16.20
N ARG A 130 -5.44 23.51 -16.90
CA ARG A 130 -5.62 23.61 -18.36
C ARG A 130 -4.99 22.44 -19.12
N LEU A 131 -3.82 21.98 -18.64
CA LEU A 131 -3.12 20.84 -19.23
C LEU A 131 -3.93 19.53 -19.08
N ALA A 132 -4.48 19.29 -17.90
CA ALA A 132 -5.32 18.15 -17.61
C ALA A 132 -6.66 18.17 -18.40
N GLU A 133 -7.33 19.32 -18.44
CA GLU A 133 -8.61 19.52 -19.15
C GLU A 133 -8.52 19.28 -20.65
N ARG A 134 -7.41 19.68 -21.29
CA ARG A 134 -7.19 19.47 -22.72
C ARG A 134 -6.61 18.11 -23.09
N GLY A 135 -6.50 17.18 -22.11
CA GLY A 135 -5.96 15.84 -22.34
C GLY A 135 -4.44 15.81 -22.54
N GLY A 136 -3.71 16.81 -22.07
CA GLY A 136 -2.26 16.88 -22.14
C GLY A 136 -1.53 16.03 -21.10
N LEU A 137 -2.28 15.38 -20.18
CA LEU A 137 -1.78 14.43 -19.19
C LEU A 137 -2.42 13.05 -19.42
N GLY A 138 -1.61 11.99 -19.31
CA GLY A 138 -2.06 10.62 -19.24
C GLY A 138 -2.37 10.21 -17.81
N PHE A 139 -3.36 9.34 -17.60
CA PHE A 139 -3.70 8.78 -16.30
C PHE A 139 -3.81 7.27 -16.39
N GLY A 140 -3.38 6.57 -15.35
CA GLY A 140 -3.47 5.12 -15.31
C GLY A 140 -3.41 4.55 -13.91
N PRO A 141 -3.94 3.32 -13.71
CA PRO A 141 -3.85 2.65 -12.43
C PRO A 141 -2.43 2.20 -12.10
N CYS A 142 -2.02 2.36 -10.85
CA CYS A 142 -0.75 1.82 -10.34
C CYS A 142 -0.68 0.29 -10.46
N HIS A 143 -1.79 -0.40 -10.17
CA HIS A 143 -1.81 -1.87 -10.12
C HIS A 143 -1.56 -2.54 -11.47
N ASP A 144 -1.90 -1.91 -12.58
CA ASP A 144 -1.58 -2.42 -13.93
C ASP A 144 -0.06 -2.49 -14.19
N ARG A 145 0.73 -1.81 -13.35
CA ARG A 145 2.18 -1.69 -13.46
C ARG A 145 2.93 -2.31 -12.28
N GLY A 146 2.24 -3.18 -11.51
CA GLY A 146 2.82 -3.80 -10.32
C GLY A 146 3.16 -2.82 -9.21
N ALA A 147 2.52 -1.65 -9.19
CA ALA A 147 2.79 -0.61 -8.22
C ALA A 147 1.62 -0.40 -7.25
N VAL A 148 1.94 0.07 -6.05
CA VAL A 148 0.99 0.54 -5.05
C VAL A 148 1.22 2.04 -4.86
N GLY A 149 0.22 2.81 -5.23
CA GLY A 149 0.22 4.26 -5.04
C GLY A 149 -0.53 4.70 -3.78
N PRO A 150 -0.40 5.97 -3.40
CA PRO A 150 -1.15 6.56 -2.30
C PRO A 150 -2.64 6.69 -2.67
N MET A 151 -3.54 6.53 -1.68
CA MET A 151 -5.00 6.41 -1.88
C MET A 151 -5.62 7.57 -2.70
N ALA A 152 -5.20 8.81 -2.47
CA ALA A 152 -5.69 10.00 -3.17
C ALA A 152 -4.55 10.80 -3.82
N GLY A 153 -3.35 10.22 -3.88
CA GLY A 153 -2.20 10.83 -4.53
C GLY A 153 -1.89 10.17 -5.88
N VAL A 154 -0.79 10.59 -6.45
CA VAL A 154 -0.30 10.07 -7.73
C VAL A 154 1.16 9.66 -7.64
N VAL A 155 1.60 8.88 -8.62
CA VAL A 155 3.01 8.56 -8.89
C VAL A 155 3.36 9.17 -10.23
N SER A 156 4.40 9.98 -10.25
CA SER A 156 4.94 10.60 -11.47
C SER A 156 6.35 10.06 -11.77
N ALA A 157 6.84 10.33 -12.96
CA ALA A 157 8.05 9.71 -13.48
C ALA A 157 9.30 9.96 -12.63
N SER A 158 9.49 11.14 -12.04
CA SER A 158 10.68 11.44 -11.24
C SER A 158 10.61 10.96 -9.79
N MET A 159 9.43 10.55 -9.32
CA MET A 159 9.25 10.12 -7.93
C MET A 159 10.03 8.86 -7.60
N PRO A 160 10.68 8.80 -6.42
CA PRO A 160 11.33 7.60 -5.96
C PRO A 160 10.31 6.56 -5.49
N VAL A 161 10.54 5.30 -5.83
CA VAL A 161 9.74 4.16 -5.39
C VAL A 161 10.63 3.08 -4.77
N TRP A 162 10.10 2.41 -3.75
CA TRP A 162 10.67 1.19 -3.22
C TRP A 162 10.56 0.08 -4.25
N VAL A 163 11.61 -0.73 -4.38
CA VAL A 163 11.62 -1.94 -5.19
C VAL A 163 11.53 -3.14 -4.24
N VAL A 164 10.47 -3.91 -4.39
CA VAL A 164 10.23 -5.12 -3.61
C VAL A 164 10.31 -6.33 -4.54
N ASP A 165 11.24 -7.20 -4.28
CA ASP A 165 11.43 -8.48 -5.00
C ASP A 165 10.71 -9.61 -4.24
N ASN A 166 10.14 -10.55 -4.96
CA ASN A 166 9.46 -11.72 -4.38
C ASN A 166 10.33 -12.97 -4.48
N GLY A 167 11.54 -12.90 -3.95
CA GLY A 167 12.46 -14.03 -3.91
C GLY A 167 12.56 -14.78 -5.24
N ASP A 168 12.51 -16.11 -5.18
CA ASP A 168 12.62 -16.97 -6.37
C ASP A 168 11.43 -16.92 -7.34
N LYS A 169 10.37 -16.19 -7.00
CA LYS A 169 9.18 -16.05 -7.87
C LYS A 169 9.38 -15.08 -9.03
N GLY A 170 10.44 -14.25 -8.97
CA GLY A 170 10.87 -13.37 -10.06
C GLY A 170 9.97 -12.19 -10.37
N ASN A 171 8.87 -11.98 -9.64
CA ASN A 171 8.03 -10.81 -9.81
C ASN A 171 8.46 -9.69 -8.86
N ARG A 172 8.24 -8.44 -9.30
CA ARG A 172 8.53 -7.20 -8.55
C ARG A 172 7.27 -6.42 -8.26
N ALA A 173 7.30 -5.72 -7.15
CA ALA A 173 6.31 -4.72 -6.81
C ALA A 173 7.00 -3.40 -6.45
N PHE A 174 6.27 -2.30 -6.66
CA PHE A 174 6.78 -0.96 -6.42
C PHE A 174 5.84 -0.20 -5.48
N CYS A 175 6.39 0.63 -4.61
CA CYS A 175 5.60 1.42 -3.68
C CYS A 175 6.23 2.79 -3.49
N THR A 176 5.42 3.84 -3.42
CA THR A 176 5.92 5.20 -3.17
C THR A 176 6.52 5.34 -1.78
N LEU A 177 7.48 6.25 -1.64
CA LEU A 177 7.96 6.68 -0.33
C LEU A 177 6.88 7.48 0.40
N ASN A 178 6.88 7.39 1.73
CA ASN A 178 5.96 8.13 2.56
C ASN A 178 6.43 9.58 2.73
N GLU A 179 5.60 10.55 2.32
CA GLU A 179 5.88 11.99 2.41
C GLU A 179 5.94 12.53 3.85
N GLY A 180 5.59 11.73 4.87
CA GLY A 180 5.59 12.15 6.27
C GLY A 180 4.25 12.71 6.74
N LEU A 181 4.31 13.54 7.78
CA LEU A 181 3.15 14.16 8.44
C LEU A 181 2.84 15.54 7.87
N GLY A 182 1.61 15.99 8.12
CA GLY A 182 1.14 17.32 7.75
C GLY A 182 0.53 17.37 6.35
N ARG A 183 0.69 18.52 5.71
CA ARG A 183 0.25 18.72 4.32
C ARG A 183 1.15 17.92 3.38
N VAL A 184 0.55 17.12 2.51
CA VAL A 184 1.22 16.17 1.62
C VAL A 184 0.47 16.06 0.30
N LEU A 185 1.20 15.75 -0.78
CA LEU A 185 0.63 15.59 -2.12
C LEU A 185 -0.48 14.54 -2.16
N ARG A 186 -0.32 13.42 -1.47
CA ARG A 186 -1.30 12.32 -1.42
C ARG A 186 -2.66 12.69 -0.80
N TYR A 187 -2.79 13.89 -0.25
CA TYR A 187 -4.06 14.47 0.20
C TYR A 187 -4.43 15.73 -0.58
N GLY A 188 -3.77 15.94 -1.73
CA GLY A 188 -4.07 17.03 -2.64
C GLY A 188 -3.46 18.38 -2.25
N ALA A 189 -2.48 18.42 -1.35
CA ALA A 189 -1.74 19.63 -1.06
C ALA A 189 -0.54 19.77 -2.01
N TYR A 190 -0.30 20.97 -2.51
CA TYR A 190 0.77 21.28 -3.47
C TYR A 190 1.40 22.66 -3.24
N ASP A 191 1.38 23.17 -2.01
CA ASP A 191 2.13 24.39 -1.67
C ASP A 191 3.65 24.14 -1.73
N ASP A 192 4.42 25.24 -1.68
CA ASP A 192 5.88 25.22 -1.81
C ASP A 192 6.53 24.20 -0.86
N GLN A 193 6.05 24.08 0.39
CA GLN A 193 6.60 23.10 1.33
C GLN A 193 6.41 21.65 0.87
N VAL A 194 5.30 21.36 0.21
CA VAL A 194 5.03 20.02 -0.36
C VAL A 194 5.94 19.76 -1.54
N LEU A 195 6.06 20.73 -2.45
CA LEU A 195 6.90 20.62 -3.64
C LEU A 195 8.39 20.51 -3.27
N ASP A 196 8.87 21.32 -2.33
CA ASP A 196 10.24 21.24 -1.79
C ASP A 196 10.52 19.89 -1.15
N ARG A 197 9.55 19.34 -0.43
CA ARG A 197 9.67 18.00 0.16
C ARG A 197 9.76 16.90 -0.87
N LEU A 198 8.95 16.97 -1.94
CA LEU A 198 9.05 16.02 -3.05
C LEU A 198 10.41 16.08 -3.74
N ALA A 199 10.91 17.29 -4.00
CA ALA A 199 12.24 17.51 -4.54
C ALA A 199 13.32 16.94 -3.59
N TRP A 200 13.24 17.21 -2.30
CA TRP A 200 14.15 16.64 -1.30
C TRP A 200 14.07 15.10 -1.24
N MET A 201 12.87 14.53 -1.35
CA MET A 201 12.70 13.06 -1.38
C MET A 201 13.38 12.46 -2.60
N ARG A 202 13.28 13.08 -3.75
CA ARG A 202 13.92 12.68 -5.00
C ARG A 202 15.45 12.84 -4.93
N ASP A 203 15.92 14.01 -4.54
CA ASP A 203 17.32 14.42 -4.74
C ASP A 203 18.22 14.03 -3.58
N VAL A 204 17.67 13.89 -2.36
CA VAL A 204 18.44 13.62 -1.14
C VAL A 204 18.03 12.29 -0.51
N LEU A 205 16.75 12.14 -0.12
CA LEU A 205 16.31 10.99 0.67
C LEU A 205 16.51 9.67 -0.08
N ALA A 206 16.12 9.61 -1.36
CA ALA A 206 16.27 8.41 -2.17
C ALA A 206 17.74 7.96 -2.27
N ARG A 207 18.67 8.91 -2.45
CA ARG A 207 20.11 8.61 -2.51
C ARG A 207 20.64 8.08 -1.18
N VAL A 208 20.26 8.70 -0.07
CA VAL A 208 20.68 8.27 1.27
C VAL A 208 20.16 6.87 1.58
N LEU A 209 18.88 6.61 1.28
CA LEU A 209 18.28 5.30 1.50
C LEU A 209 18.90 4.23 0.60
N THR A 210 19.17 4.54 -0.67
CA THR A 210 19.88 3.63 -1.59
C THR A 210 21.27 3.26 -1.05
N ALA A 211 22.03 4.26 -0.60
CA ALA A 211 23.35 4.01 0.00
C ALA A 211 23.25 3.21 1.32
N ALA A 212 22.20 3.41 2.09
CA ALA A 212 21.96 2.65 3.32
C ALA A 212 21.59 1.19 3.03
N LEU A 213 20.72 0.95 2.05
CA LEU A 213 20.33 -0.41 1.63
C LEU A 213 21.53 -1.19 1.07
N ALA A 214 22.39 -0.54 0.28
CA ALA A 214 23.60 -1.17 -0.27
C ALA A 214 24.62 -1.63 0.79
N ARG A 215 24.49 -1.19 2.04
CA ARG A 215 25.35 -1.61 3.16
C ARG A 215 24.76 -2.77 3.97
N LEU A 216 23.57 -3.22 3.64
CA LEU A 216 22.98 -4.38 4.27
C LEU A 216 23.56 -5.64 3.66
N GLU A 217 23.91 -6.61 4.48
CA GLU A 217 24.38 -7.93 4.03
C GLU A 217 23.29 -8.68 3.27
N GLU A 218 22.04 -8.49 3.67
CA GLU A 218 20.85 -9.06 3.05
C GLU A 218 19.75 -8.02 2.85
N PRO A 219 18.88 -8.17 1.81
CA PRO A 219 17.73 -7.34 1.61
C PRO A 219 16.77 -7.36 2.81
N LEU A 220 15.97 -6.30 2.99
CA LEU A 220 15.03 -6.20 4.09
C LEU A 220 13.85 -7.15 3.90
N ASP A 221 13.64 -8.05 4.84
CA ASP A 221 12.46 -8.89 4.91
C ASP A 221 11.22 -8.06 5.30
N LEU A 222 10.34 -7.81 4.33
CA LEU A 222 9.14 -7.00 4.55
C LEU A 222 8.12 -7.71 5.45
N ARG A 223 7.99 -9.03 5.35
CA ARG A 223 7.10 -9.80 6.24
C ARG A 223 7.55 -9.75 7.68
N ALA A 224 8.85 -9.91 7.91
CA ALA A 224 9.43 -9.79 9.25
C ALA A 224 9.24 -8.38 9.84
N LEU A 225 9.38 -7.33 9.02
CA LEU A 225 9.11 -5.95 9.44
C LEU A 225 7.64 -5.74 9.83
N ILE A 226 6.72 -6.24 9.03
CA ILE A 226 5.27 -6.16 9.31
C ILE A 226 4.94 -6.94 10.58
N ALA A 227 5.44 -8.18 10.71
CA ALA A 227 5.20 -9.00 11.88
C ALA A 227 5.71 -8.34 13.17
N GLN A 228 6.90 -7.73 13.15
CA GLN A 228 7.43 -6.97 14.28
C GLN A 228 6.57 -5.74 14.62
N ALA A 229 6.11 -5.00 13.62
CA ALA A 229 5.21 -3.87 13.83
C ALA A 229 3.91 -4.30 14.51
N LEU A 230 3.29 -5.38 14.02
CA LEU A 230 2.07 -5.96 14.61
C LEU A 230 2.28 -6.43 16.04
N GLN A 231 3.40 -7.10 16.35
CA GLN A 231 3.75 -7.51 17.73
C GLN A 231 3.90 -6.32 18.68
N MET A 232 4.27 -5.16 18.17
CA MET A 232 4.33 -3.91 18.95
C MET A 232 2.98 -3.18 19.05
N GLY A 233 1.91 -3.77 18.53
CA GLY A 233 0.58 -3.17 18.51
C GLY A 233 0.40 -2.10 17.44
N ASP A 234 1.23 -2.11 16.39
CA ASP A 234 1.08 -1.22 15.24
C ASP A 234 0.39 -1.96 14.10
N GLU A 235 -0.74 -1.48 13.64
CA GLU A 235 -1.46 -2.06 12.50
C GLU A 235 -0.82 -1.68 11.13
N GLY A 236 0.26 -0.90 11.14
CA GLY A 236 0.95 -0.45 9.93
C GLY A 236 0.20 0.58 9.08
N HIS A 237 -1.02 0.95 9.47
CA HIS A 237 -1.88 1.87 8.74
C HIS A 237 -1.70 3.33 9.17
N ASN A 238 -1.40 3.58 10.44
CA ASN A 238 -1.29 4.93 10.99
C ASN A 238 0.14 5.47 10.89
N ARG A 239 0.31 6.60 10.21
CA ARG A 239 1.61 7.27 10.03
C ARG A 239 2.34 7.62 11.32
N ASN A 240 1.60 7.87 12.39
CA ASN A 240 2.19 8.25 13.67
C ASN A 240 2.90 7.08 14.36
N ARG A 241 2.50 5.85 14.08
CA ARG A 241 3.05 4.64 14.66
C ARG A 241 4.15 4.01 13.81
N ALA A 242 4.20 4.27 12.51
CA ALA A 242 5.28 3.81 11.63
C ALA A 242 6.71 4.23 12.12
N ARG A 243 6.80 5.22 13.00
CA ARG A 243 8.03 5.57 13.73
C ARG A 243 8.47 4.49 14.74
N ALA A 244 7.54 3.69 15.27
CA ALA A 244 7.88 2.62 16.22
C ALA A 244 8.66 1.51 15.52
N ALA A 245 8.22 1.07 14.34
CA ALA A 245 8.92 0.06 13.53
C ALA A 245 10.35 0.47 13.17
N ALA A 246 10.58 1.75 12.83
CA ALA A 246 11.91 2.27 12.56
C ALA A 246 12.83 2.29 13.80
N ARG A 247 12.27 2.55 15.00
CA ARG A 247 13.03 2.55 16.28
C ARG A 247 13.42 1.14 16.71
N THR A 248 12.55 0.15 16.53
CA THR A 248 12.82 -1.25 16.91
C THR A 248 13.96 -1.81 16.10
N ARG A 249 14.08 -1.44 14.84
CA ARG A 249 15.17 -1.89 13.98
C ARG A 249 16.53 -1.36 14.43
N ALA A 250 16.58 -0.11 14.89
CA ALA A 250 17.81 0.46 15.47
C ALA A 250 18.22 -0.26 16.76
N SER A 251 17.27 -0.81 17.55
CA SER A 251 17.55 -1.60 18.75
C SER A 251 17.96 -3.03 18.43
N THR A 252 17.35 -3.68 17.44
CA THR A 252 17.65 -5.06 17.04
C THR A 252 19.05 -5.18 16.40
N SER A 253 19.42 -4.21 15.56
CA SER A 253 20.77 -4.15 15.00
C SER A 253 21.85 -3.90 16.06
N ARG A 254 21.54 -3.13 17.13
CA ARG A 254 22.45 -2.97 18.27
C ARG A 254 22.58 -4.23 19.12
N ILE A 255 21.55 -5.06 19.22
CA ILE A 255 21.57 -6.33 19.95
C ILE A 255 22.36 -7.37 19.15
N GLN A 256 22.20 -7.44 17.85
CA GLN A 256 23.00 -8.34 16.99
C GLN A 256 24.49 -7.92 16.98
N ALA A 257 24.79 -6.64 16.84
CA ALA A 257 26.17 -6.15 16.89
C ALA A 257 26.84 -6.34 18.27
N ARG A 258 26.07 -6.44 19.38
CA ARG A 258 26.60 -6.83 20.69
C ARG A 258 26.83 -8.33 20.81
N ARG A 259 25.97 -9.18 20.24
CA ARG A 259 26.15 -10.65 20.26
C ARG A 259 27.37 -11.11 19.44
N SER A 260 27.64 -10.48 18.31
CA SER A 260 28.82 -10.80 17.50
C SER A 260 30.16 -10.41 18.20
N ARG A 261 30.15 -9.43 19.09
CA ARG A 261 31.35 -9.04 19.88
C ARG A 261 31.59 -9.88 21.14
N THR A 262 30.57 -10.57 21.64
CA THR A 262 30.70 -11.45 22.83
C THR A 262 31.05 -12.90 22.47
N CYS A 263 30.99 -13.30 21.18
CA CYS A 263 31.42 -14.62 20.70
C CYS A 263 32.86 -14.61 20.17
N SER A 264 33.62 -13.50 20.26
CA SER A 264 34.98 -13.35 19.79
C SER A 264 36.00 -13.10 20.91
N SER A 265 35.65 -13.48 22.14
CA SER A 265 36.52 -13.43 23.34
C SER A 265 36.58 -14.79 24.02
#